data_e1bd7b89b14cf3672292f6c925d68d04
#
_entry.id   e1bd7b89b14cf3672292f6c925d68d04
#
_cell.length_a   1.000
_cell.length_b   1.000
_cell.length_c   1.000
_cell.angle_alpha   90.00
_cell.angle_beta   90.00
_cell.angle_gamma   90.00
#
_symmetry.space_group_name_H-M   'P 1'
#
loop_
_entity.id
_entity.type
_entity.pdbx_description
1 polymer ?
#
loop_
_entity_poly.entity_id
_entity_poly.type
_entity_poly.pdbx_seq_one_letter_code
_entity_poly.pdbx_strand_id
1 'polypeptide(L)'
;IMFNEFTLTLGLPGNPIGSYVVALLCAEVVSLYEGKTKFDIIIVPLGVMVLCMGGIYLAYPFIWLINQLGLLIEKATEITPFFMGIIIAVIMGVLLTMPTSSAAIWIAVAAGKTSDAMLIAGGAAVVGCSCHMIGFAVASFRENGVSGLVSQGLGTSMLQIPNIMKKPVIMLPEIIASAILGPVSTCVFGLKCNAAGGGMGTSGLVGVFGVIEKSTNLEPWLLGLGITLLLFVLPAAICFGLSELFRKLGWISFGDQKLD
;
A
#
# COMPACT_ATOMS: atom_id res chain seq x y z
N ILE A 1 2.93 -21.88 7.67
CA ILE A 1 2.80 -23.25 8.20
C ILE A 1 3.96 -23.43 9.17
N MET A 2 3.68 -23.55 10.45
CA MET A 2 4.69 -23.93 11.43
C MET A 2 4.47 -25.42 11.78
N PHE A 3 5.54 -26.19 11.72
CA PHE A 3 5.54 -27.57 12.22
C PHE A 3 6.03 -27.53 13.67
N ASN A 4 5.15 -27.80 14.61
CA ASN A 4 5.50 -28.05 15.98
C ASN A 4 4.93 -29.41 16.37
N GLU A 5 5.76 -30.35 16.76
CA GLU A 5 5.39 -31.70 17.25
C GLU A 5 4.37 -32.46 16.36
N PHE A 6 4.64 -32.58 15.05
CA PHE A 6 3.80 -33.28 14.09
C PHE A 6 2.36 -32.75 13.92
N THR A 7 2.00 -31.63 14.52
CA THR A 7 0.72 -30.97 14.29
C THR A 7 0.86 -29.86 13.27
N LEU A 8 0.05 -29.92 12.21
CA LEU A 8 -0.05 -28.88 11.19
C LEU A 8 -0.93 -27.75 11.79
N THR A 9 -0.30 -26.78 12.41
CA THR A 9 -1.01 -25.59 12.84
C THR A 9 -1.10 -24.62 11.66
N LEU A 10 -2.32 -24.28 11.25
CA LEU A 10 -2.57 -23.14 10.38
C LEU A 10 -2.19 -21.89 11.19
N GLY A 11 -0.96 -21.45 11.02
CA GLY A 11 -0.48 -20.20 11.58
C GLY A 11 -1.16 -18.97 10.95
N LEU A 12 -0.75 -17.79 11.38
CA LEU A 12 -1.12 -16.51 10.76
C LEU A 12 -0.99 -16.58 9.23
N PRO A 13 -1.84 -15.86 8.48
CA PRO A 13 -1.75 -15.84 7.01
C PRO A 13 -0.31 -15.60 6.58
N GLY A 14 0.16 -16.40 5.64
CA GLY A 14 1.56 -16.41 5.19
C GLY A 14 1.99 -15.02 4.70
N ASN A 15 3.27 -14.72 4.86
CA ASN A 15 3.81 -13.45 4.38
C ASN A 15 3.67 -13.38 2.84
N PRO A 16 2.98 -12.37 2.28
CA PRO A 16 2.72 -12.27 0.84
C PRO A 16 4.00 -12.24 0.00
N ILE A 17 5.07 -11.62 0.51
CA ILE A 17 6.37 -11.55 -0.19
C ILE A 17 7.03 -12.92 -0.22
N GLY A 18 6.98 -13.67 0.88
CA GLY A 18 7.46 -15.06 0.91
C GLY A 18 6.71 -15.93 -0.08
N SER A 19 5.38 -15.83 -0.14
CA SER A 19 4.55 -16.56 -1.09
C SER A 19 4.88 -16.19 -2.54
N TYR A 20 5.14 -14.92 -2.83
CA TYR A 20 5.54 -14.45 -4.15
C TYR A 20 6.89 -15.03 -4.59
N VAL A 21 7.90 -15.03 -3.71
CA VAL A 21 9.23 -15.61 -4.00
C VAL A 21 9.11 -17.11 -4.31
N VAL A 22 8.32 -17.84 -3.53
CA VAL A 22 8.09 -19.27 -3.76
C VAL A 22 7.33 -19.50 -5.06
N ALA A 23 6.30 -18.73 -5.34
CA ALA A 23 5.52 -18.84 -6.58
C ALA A 23 6.39 -18.57 -7.82
N LEU A 24 7.25 -17.55 -7.77
CA LEU A 24 8.19 -17.23 -8.85
C LEU A 24 9.17 -18.38 -9.08
N LEU A 25 9.76 -18.93 -8.01
CA LEU A 25 10.64 -20.09 -8.10
C LEU A 25 9.92 -21.29 -8.74
N CYS A 26 8.68 -21.58 -8.32
CA CYS A 26 7.89 -22.66 -8.88
C CYS A 26 7.62 -22.43 -10.37
N ALA A 27 7.23 -21.24 -10.77
CA ALA A 27 6.95 -20.90 -12.16
C ALA A 27 8.19 -21.10 -13.05
N GLU A 28 9.34 -20.58 -12.63
CA GLU A 28 10.60 -20.71 -13.37
C GLU A 28 11.06 -22.18 -13.50
N VAL A 29 11.04 -22.94 -12.41
CA VAL A 29 11.47 -24.34 -12.45
C VAL A 29 10.50 -25.22 -13.23
N VAL A 30 9.19 -25.01 -13.07
CA VAL A 30 8.16 -25.77 -13.81
C VAL A 30 8.25 -25.51 -15.30
N SER A 31 8.49 -24.28 -15.73
CA SER A 31 8.64 -23.92 -17.15
C SER A 31 9.77 -24.68 -17.86
N LEU A 32 10.76 -25.21 -17.10
CA LEU A 32 11.86 -26.00 -17.67
C LEU A 32 11.44 -27.39 -18.12
N TYR A 33 10.40 -27.99 -17.54
CA TYR A 33 9.98 -29.36 -17.85
C TYR A 33 8.53 -29.50 -18.32
N GLU A 34 7.68 -28.49 -18.14
CA GLU A 34 6.32 -28.47 -18.65
C GLU A 34 6.28 -28.67 -20.17
N GLY A 35 5.34 -29.49 -20.65
CA GLY A 35 5.15 -29.78 -22.07
C GLY A 35 6.13 -30.81 -22.65
N LYS A 36 7.07 -31.35 -21.86
CA LYS A 36 8.07 -32.30 -22.34
C LYS A 36 7.66 -33.78 -22.16
N THR A 37 6.66 -34.04 -21.32
CA THR A 37 6.26 -35.42 -21.00
C THR A 37 4.74 -35.60 -21.12
N LYS A 38 4.31 -36.88 -21.40
CA LYS A 38 2.87 -37.20 -21.41
C LYS A 38 2.28 -37.29 -19.99
N PHE A 39 3.14 -37.24 -18.96
CA PHE A 39 2.74 -37.32 -17.55
C PHE A 39 2.69 -35.95 -16.85
N ASP A 40 2.71 -34.87 -17.60
CA ASP A 40 2.74 -33.50 -17.06
C ASP A 40 1.59 -33.22 -16.10
N ILE A 41 0.43 -33.80 -16.33
CA ILE A 41 -0.73 -33.70 -15.44
C ILE A 41 -0.45 -34.17 -14.00
N ILE A 42 0.57 -35.04 -13.82
CA ILE A 42 0.99 -35.55 -12.51
C ILE A 42 2.30 -34.89 -12.08
N ILE A 43 3.28 -34.77 -13.00
CA ILE A 43 4.63 -34.25 -12.69
C ILE A 43 4.60 -32.79 -12.33
N VAL A 44 3.78 -31.98 -13.00
CA VAL A 44 3.71 -30.54 -12.72
C VAL A 44 3.15 -30.28 -11.31
N PRO A 45 1.98 -30.80 -10.90
CA PRO A 45 1.47 -30.59 -9.53
C PRO A 45 2.40 -31.13 -8.44
N LEU A 46 2.96 -32.33 -8.62
CA LEU A 46 3.91 -32.90 -7.65
C LEU A 46 5.19 -32.07 -7.56
N GLY A 47 5.71 -31.61 -8.70
CA GLY A 47 6.87 -30.75 -8.76
C GLY A 47 6.63 -29.43 -8.02
N VAL A 48 5.48 -28.79 -8.24
CA VAL A 48 5.08 -27.56 -7.52
C VAL A 48 5.01 -27.83 -6.01
N MET A 49 4.42 -28.95 -5.57
CA MET A 49 4.35 -29.29 -4.14
C MET A 49 5.74 -29.40 -3.50
N VAL A 50 6.66 -30.13 -4.14
CA VAL A 50 8.03 -30.29 -3.66
C VAL A 50 8.79 -28.95 -3.66
N LEU A 51 8.65 -28.17 -4.73
CA LEU A 51 9.26 -26.85 -4.84
C LEU A 51 8.71 -25.87 -3.80
N CYS A 52 7.40 -25.90 -3.50
CA CYS A 52 6.81 -25.09 -2.44
C CYS A 52 7.40 -25.44 -1.06
N MET A 53 7.59 -26.73 -0.77
CA MET A 53 8.20 -27.15 0.49
C MET A 53 9.65 -26.68 0.61
N GLY A 54 10.45 -26.84 -0.45
CA GLY A 54 11.84 -26.35 -0.49
C GLY A 54 11.95 -24.83 -0.56
N GLY A 55 11.04 -24.21 -1.28
CA GLY A 55 10.99 -22.76 -1.49
C GLY A 55 10.79 -21.93 -0.22
N ILE A 56 10.20 -22.53 0.83
CA ILE A 56 10.07 -21.88 2.15
C ILE A 56 11.44 -21.45 2.69
N TYR A 57 12.46 -22.28 2.54
CA TYR A 57 13.82 -21.95 2.99
C TYR A 57 14.42 -20.80 2.18
N LEU A 58 14.13 -20.72 0.88
CA LEU A 58 14.58 -19.61 0.03
C LEU A 58 13.83 -18.31 0.36
N ALA A 59 12.56 -18.39 0.74
CA ALA A 59 11.77 -17.23 1.15
C ALA A 59 12.18 -16.67 2.52
N TYR A 60 12.76 -17.50 3.39
CA TYR A 60 13.09 -17.12 4.77
C TYR A 60 13.90 -15.82 4.92
N PRO A 61 15.02 -15.59 4.18
CA PRO A 61 15.78 -14.35 4.31
C PRO A 61 14.96 -13.11 3.92
N PHE A 62 14.08 -13.20 2.94
CA PHE A 62 13.21 -12.10 2.54
C PHE A 62 12.17 -11.79 3.62
N ILE A 63 11.55 -12.83 4.20
CA ILE A 63 10.59 -12.70 5.29
C ILE A 63 11.28 -12.10 6.52
N TRP A 64 12.50 -12.57 6.85
CA TRP A 64 13.29 -12.03 7.96
C TRP A 64 13.60 -10.53 7.76
N LEU A 65 14.05 -10.14 6.55
CA LEU A 65 14.34 -8.73 6.23
C LEU A 65 13.11 -7.85 6.41
N ILE A 66 11.95 -8.27 5.89
CA ILE A 66 10.70 -7.52 6.04
C ILE A 66 10.27 -7.41 7.50
N ASN A 67 10.46 -8.47 8.29
CA ASN A 67 10.18 -8.42 9.72
C ASN A 67 11.08 -7.42 10.45
N GLN A 68 12.38 -7.32 10.08
CA GLN A 68 13.30 -6.31 10.66
C GLN A 68 12.86 -4.89 10.27
N LEU A 69 12.46 -4.68 9.01
CA LEU A 69 11.90 -3.39 8.59
C LEU A 69 10.64 -3.03 9.39
N GLY A 70 9.75 -3.99 9.62
CA GLY A 70 8.56 -3.77 10.44
C GLY A 70 8.89 -3.40 11.89
N LEU A 71 9.88 -4.05 12.51
CA LEU A 71 10.36 -3.70 13.87
C LEU A 71 11.02 -2.31 13.89
N LEU A 72 11.75 -1.96 12.85
CA LEU A 72 12.36 -0.64 12.72
C LEU A 72 11.27 0.45 12.62
N ILE A 73 10.25 0.24 11.78
CA ILE A 73 9.11 1.16 11.63
C ILE A 73 8.38 1.33 12.96
N GLU A 74 8.10 0.23 13.66
CA GLU A 74 7.43 0.24 14.96
C GLU A 74 8.20 1.09 15.99
N LYS A 75 9.49 0.80 16.21
CA LYS A 75 10.33 1.55 17.14
C LYS A 75 10.52 3.00 16.74
N ALA A 76 10.74 3.26 15.46
CA ALA A 76 10.93 4.62 14.98
C ALA A 76 9.64 5.45 15.08
N THR A 77 8.47 4.84 14.88
CA THR A 77 7.17 5.52 15.06
C THR A 77 6.91 5.82 16.54
N GLU A 78 7.33 4.94 17.45
CA GLU A 78 7.20 5.17 18.88
C GLU A 78 8.05 6.37 19.35
N ILE A 79 9.29 6.49 18.85
CA ILE A 79 10.25 7.53 19.24
C ILE A 79 9.96 8.87 18.53
N THR A 80 9.65 8.82 17.23
CA THR A 80 9.51 10.00 16.37
C THR A 80 8.30 9.91 15.44
N PRO A 81 7.06 9.97 15.98
CA PRO A 81 5.86 9.79 15.17
C PRO A 81 5.70 10.85 14.06
N PHE A 82 6.22 12.05 14.27
CA PHE A 82 6.17 13.13 13.27
C PHE A 82 6.97 12.76 12.00
N PHE A 83 8.25 12.42 12.14
CA PHE A 83 9.10 12.08 10.99
C PHE A 83 8.67 10.77 10.33
N MET A 84 8.30 9.78 11.15
CA MET A 84 7.81 8.51 10.62
C MET A 84 6.47 8.68 9.92
N GLY A 85 5.61 9.58 10.37
CA GLY A 85 4.39 9.95 9.66
C GLY A 85 4.66 10.45 8.24
N ILE A 86 5.67 11.31 8.05
CA ILE A 86 6.10 11.78 6.72
C ILE A 86 6.59 10.61 5.88
N ILE A 87 7.57 9.87 6.40
CA ILE A 87 8.27 8.82 5.65
C ILE A 87 7.29 7.72 5.21
N ILE A 88 6.46 7.24 6.15
CA ILE A 88 5.51 6.16 5.87
C ILE A 88 4.44 6.61 4.89
N ALA A 89 3.85 7.80 5.08
CA ALA A 89 2.81 8.31 4.19
C ALA A 89 3.34 8.50 2.76
N VAL A 90 4.52 9.08 2.59
CA VAL A 90 5.14 9.29 1.27
C VAL A 90 5.48 7.95 0.61
N ILE A 91 6.17 7.06 1.32
CA ILE A 91 6.59 5.77 0.75
C ILE A 91 5.37 4.94 0.36
N MET A 92 4.38 4.82 1.25
CA MET A 92 3.20 4.00 0.97
C MET A 92 2.33 4.59 -0.14
N GLY A 93 2.20 5.91 -0.22
CA GLY A 93 1.50 6.57 -1.32
C GLY A 93 2.19 6.34 -2.67
N VAL A 94 3.51 6.48 -2.73
CA VAL A 94 4.29 6.18 -3.95
C VAL A 94 4.16 4.70 -4.32
N LEU A 95 4.30 3.78 -3.37
CA LEU A 95 4.16 2.34 -3.61
C LEU A 95 2.77 1.96 -4.14
N LEU A 96 1.72 2.61 -3.66
CA LEU A 96 0.35 2.41 -4.16
C LEU A 96 0.21 2.79 -5.64
N THR A 97 0.90 3.85 -6.05
CA THR A 97 0.84 4.35 -7.43
C THR A 97 1.73 3.53 -8.37
N MET A 98 2.84 2.98 -7.87
CA MET A 98 3.76 2.14 -8.65
C MET A 98 3.15 0.76 -8.96
N PRO A 99 3.65 0.03 -9.98
CA PRO A 99 3.16 -1.32 -10.33
C PRO A 99 3.61 -2.37 -9.30
N THR A 100 3.34 -2.10 -8.03
CA THR A 100 3.63 -2.95 -6.88
C THR A 100 2.37 -3.12 -6.04
N SER A 101 2.32 -4.16 -5.22
CA SER A 101 1.20 -4.34 -4.29
C SER A 101 1.52 -3.67 -2.95
N SER A 102 1.15 -2.39 -2.79
CA SER A 102 1.29 -1.66 -1.52
C SER A 102 0.58 -2.38 -0.36
N ALA A 103 -0.58 -2.99 -0.64
CA ALA A 103 -1.30 -3.79 0.34
C ALA A 103 -0.48 -5.00 0.80
N ALA A 104 0.11 -5.77 -0.13
CA ALA A 104 0.93 -6.92 0.21
C ALA A 104 2.19 -6.53 0.99
N ILE A 105 2.83 -5.41 0.61
CA ILE A 105 4.00 -4.87 1.31
C ILE A 105 3.61 -4.46 2.73
N TRP A 106 2.53 -3.69 2.90
CA TRP A 106 2.11 -3.25 4.23
C TRP A 106 1.67 -4.42 5.12
N ILE A 107 0.89 -5.37 4.59
CA ILE A 107 0.52 -6.60 5.31
C ILE A 107 1.78 -7.34 5.78
N ALA A 108 2.80 -7.47 4.92
CA ALA A 108 4.04 -8.15 5.26
C ALA A 108 4.81 -7.42 6.38
N VAL A 109 4.88 -6.09 6.32
CA VAL A 109 5.55 -5.23 7.32
C VAL A 109 4.83 -5.29 8.67
N ALA A 110 3.49 -5.20 8.66
CA ALA A 110 2.64 -5.19 9.84
C ALA A 110 2.33 -6.59 10.39
N ALA A 111 2.74 -7.67 9.70
CA ALA A 111 2.40 -9.05 10.07
C ALA A 111 2.79 -9.36 11.52
N GLY A 112 1.80 -9.79 12.31
CA GLY A 112 1.99 -10.17 13.72
C GLY A 112 2.28 -9.02 14.69
N LYS A 113 2.24 -7.77 14.23
CA LYS A 113 2.50 -6.58 15.03
C LYS A 113 1.19 -5.83 15.30
N THR A 114 0.80 -5.78 16.57
CA THR A 114 -0.46 -5.13 17.02
C THR A 114 -0.21 -4.01 18.01
N SER A 115 1.04 -3.53 18.12
CA SER A 115 1.37 -2.40 18.97
C SER A 115 0.69 -1.11 18.49
N ASP A 116 0.44 -0.20 19.41
CA ASP A 116 -0.13 1.11 19.10
C ASP A 116 0.71 1.88 18.09
N ALA A 117 2.04 1.81 18.21
CA ALA A 117 2.96 2.45 17.27
C ALA A 117 2.80 1.91 15.84
N MET A 118 2.66 0.59 15.67
CA MET A 118 2.42 -0.02 14.35
C MET A 118 1.04 0.33 13.80
N LEU A 119 0.01 0.39 14.64
CA LEU A 119 -1.33 0.80 14.21
C LEU A 119 -1.37 2.28 13.79
N ILE A 120 -0.65 3.17 14.51
CA ILE A 120 -0.49 4.59 14.12
C ILE A 120 0.31 4.72 12.82
N ALA A 121 1.36 3.92 12.64
CA ALA A 121 2.08 3.82 11.37
C ALA A 121 1.14 3.41 10.22
N GLY A 122 0.20 2.49 10.48
CA GLY A 122 -0.87 2.12 9.55
C GLY A 122 -1.82 3.28 9.22
N GLY A 123 -2.11 4.14 10.20
CA GLY A 123 -2.87 5.37 10.00
C GLY A 123 -2.16 6.35 9.07
N ALA A 124 -0.85 6.53 9.22
CA ALA A 124 -0.05 7.34 8.29
C ALA A 124 -0.01 6.71 6.88
N ALA A 125 0.14 5.39 6.79
CA ALA A 125 0.16 4.68 5.52
C ALA A 125 -1.14 4.85 4.73
N VAL A 126 -2.30 4.69 5.39
CA VAL A 126 -3.59 4.86 4.73
C VAL A 126 -3.82 6.30 4.27
N VAL A 127 -3.37 7.30 5.03
CA VAL A 127 -3.46 8.71 4.64
C VAL A 127 -2.58 8.99 3.43
N GLY A 128 -1.35 8.49 3.40
CA GLY A 128 -0.46 8.62 2.25
C GLY A 128 -1.05 8.00 0.98
N CYS A 129 -1.57 6.77 1.08
CA CYS A 129 -2.28 6.10 -0.01
C CYS A 129 -3.50 6.92 -0.49
N SER A 130 -4.27 7.49 0.44
CA SER A 130 -5.43 8.33 0.10
C SER A 130 -5.04 9.63 -0.60
N CYS A 131 -3.91 10.25 -0.20
CA CYS A 131 -3.36 11.42 -0.89
C CYS A 131 -3.06 11.13 -2.36
N HIS A 132 -2.50 9.99 -2.66
CA HIS A 132 -2.23 9.60 -4.04
C HIS A 132 -3.50 9.27 -4.82
N MET A 133 -4.45 8.55 -4.22
CA MET A 133 -5.69 8.19 -4.91
C MET A 133 -6.59 9.39 -5.17
N ILE A 134 -6.98 10.10 -4.10
CA ILE A 134 -7.84 11.28 -4.20
C ILE A 134 -7.11 12.43 -4.90
N GLY A 135 -5.80 12.56 -4.66
CA GLY A 135 -4.96 13.57 -5.31
C GLY A 135 -5.01 13.46 -6.83
N PHE A 136 -4.63 12.32 -7.40
CA PHE A 136 -4.70 12.11 -8.84
C PHE A 136 -6.12 12.19 -9.40
N ALA A 137 -7.11 11.68 -8.66
CA ALA A 137 -8.50 11.77 -9.05
C ALA A 137 -8.96 13.23 -9.27
N VAL A 138 -8.59 14.12 -8.36
CA VAL A 138 -8.99 15.54 -8.41
C VAL A 138 -8.07 16.34 -9.34
N ALA A 139 -6.74 16.11 -9.31
CA ALA A 139 -5.78 16.81 -10.16
C ALA A 139 -6.03 16.57 -11.66
N SER A 140 -6.47 15.36 -12.03
CA SER A 140 -6.78 14.98 -13.40
C SER A 140 -8.26 15.16 -13.80
N PHE A 141 -9.08 15.74 -12.93
CA PHE A 141 -10.53 15.85 -13.16
C PHE A 141 -10.90 16.56 -14.46
N ARG A 142 -10.14 17.61 -14.83
CA ARG A 142 -10.37 18.35 -16.08
C ARG A 142 -10.17 17.52 -17.35
N GLU A 143 -9.34 16.47 -17.25
CA GLU A 143 -8.96 15.62 -18.36
C GLU A 143 -9.81 14.37 -18.44
N ASN A 144 -10.19 13.81 -17.28
CA ASN A 144 -10.82 12.50 -17.16
C ASN A 144 -12.28 12.54 -16.64
N GLY A 145 -12.75 13.71 -16.18
CA GLY A 145 -14.12 13.89 -15.68
C GLY A 145 -14.48 12.99 -14.50
N VAL A 146 -15.77 12.70 -14.35
CA VAL A 146 -16.30 11.88 -13.24
C VAL A 146 -15.79 10.43 -13.30
N SER A 147 -15.64 9.87 -14.49
CA SER A 147 -15.11 8.51 -14.65
C SER A 147 -13.70 8.39 -14.08
N GLY A 148 -12.81 9.34 -14.42
CA GLY A 148 -11.45 9.40 -13.86
C GLY A 148 -11.45 9.65 -12.36
N LEU A 149 -12.36 10.46 -11.83
CA LEU A 149 -12.50 10.69 -10.40
C LEU A 149 -12.82 9.39 -9.64
N VAL A 150 -13.78 8.63 -10.12
CA VAL A 150 -14.20 7.37 -9.47
C VAL A 150 -13.13 6.28 -9.64
N SER A 151 -12.62 6.11 -10.86
CA SER A 151 -11.66 5.05 -11.15
C SER A 151 -10.32 5.22 -10.39
N GLN A 152 -9.87 6.46 -10.20
CA GLN A 152 -8.65 6.73 -9.44
C GLN A 152 -8.92 6.86 -7.94
N GLY A 153 -9.99 7.55 -7.56
CA GLY A 153 -10.28 7.84 -6.15
C GLY A 153 -10.76 6.61 -5.35
N LEU A 154 -11.51 5.70 -5.97
CA LEU A 154 -12.02 4.49 -5.34
C LEU A 154 -11.43 3.20 -5.93
N GLY A 155 -10.88 3.26 -7.14
CA GLY A 155 -10.22 2.12 -7.78
C GLY A 155 -8.72 2.11 -7.46
N THR A 156 -7.90 2.78 -8.28
CA THR A 156 -6.44 2.81 -8.11
C THR A 156 -5.79 4.00 -8.82
N SER A 157 -4.77 4.60 -8.17
CA SER A 157 -3.90 5.61 -8.80
C SER A 157 -2.90 5.01 -9.81
N MET A 158 -2.76 3.69 -9.89
CA MET A 158 -1.88 3.01 -10.85
C MET A 158 -2.23 3.34 -12.30
N LEU A 159 -3.46 3.77 -12.59
CA LEU A 159 -3.87 4.23 -13.92
C LEU A 159 -3.00 5.37 -14.45
N GLN A 160 -2.35 6.13 -13.56
CA GLN A 160 -1.44 7.23 -13.94
C GLN A 160 0.00 6.78 -14.24
N ILE A 161 0.35 5.50 -14.09
CA ILE A 161 1.72 5.02 -14.34
C ILE A 161 2.25 5.41 -15.72
N PRO A 162 1.50 5.22 -16.84
CA PRO A 162 1.99 5.61 -18.16
C PRO A 162 2.33 7.10 -18.26
N ASN A 163 1.56 7.94 -17.59
CA ASN A 163 1.75 9.39 -17.54
C ASN A 163 2.92 9.77 -16.64
N ILE A 164 3.05 9.13 -15.47
CA ILE A 164 4.17 9.33 -14.53
C ILE A 164 5.49 8.96 -15.19
N MET A 165 5.55 7.86 -15.94
CA MET A 165 6.74 7.45 -16.66
C MET A 165 7.17 8.46 -17.75
N LYS A 166 6.20 9.13 -18.38
CA LYS A 166 6.46 10.20 -19.34
C LYS A 166 6.86 11.51 -18.63
N LYS A 167 6.23 11.82 -17.51
CA LYS A 167 6.40 13.11 -16.79
C LYS A 167 6.26 12.93 -15.27
N PRO A 168 7.33 12.53 -14.56
CA PRO A 168 7.29 12.24 -13.12
C PRO A 168 6.82 13.40 -12.24
N VAL A 169 6.94 14.63 -12.73
CA VAL A 169 6.51 15.84 -11.99
C VAL A 169 5.03 15.82 -11.60
N ILE A 170 4.18 15.10 -12.34
CA ILE A 170 2.75 15.00 -12.03
C ILE A 170 2.47 14.30 -10.70
N MET A 171 3.44 13.62 -10.10
CA MET A 171 3.30 12.94 -8.80
C MET A 171 3.72 13.83 -7.61
N LEU A 172 4.34 14.99 -7.85
CA LEU A 172 4.83 15.86 -6.78
C LEU A 172 3.70 16.41 -5.89
N PRO A 173 2.54 16.84 -6.40
CA PRO A 173 1.44 17.30 -5.56
C PRO A 173 1.02 16.27 -4.50
N GLU A 174 0.92 14.99 -4.90
CA GLU A 174 0.51 13.88 -4.06
C GLU A 174 1.58 13.55 -3.00
N ILE A 175 2.86 13.59 -3.39
CA ILE A 175 3.98 13.40 -2.47
C ILE A 175 4.00 14.52 -1.41
N ILE A 176 3.83 15.77 -1.80
CA ILE A 176 3.81 16.90 -0.87
C ILE A 176 2.60 16.80 0.06
N ALA A 177 1.43 16.46 -0.47
CA ALA A 177 0.23 16.26 0.34
C ALA A 177 0.42 15.13 1.36
N SER A 178 1.02 14.01 0.96
CA SER A 178 1.34 12.88 1.84
C SER A 178 2.32 13.29 2.95
N ALA A 179 3.34 14.07 2.61
CA ALA A 179 4.32 14.56 3.58
C ALA A 179 3.72 15.52 4.62
N ILE A 180 2.71 16.30 4.24
CA ILE A 180 2.00 17.21 5.14
C ILE A 180 0.99 16.46 6.01
N LEU A 181 0.19 15.58 5.41
CA LEU A 181 -0.94 14.93 6.09
C LEU A 181 -0.53 13.70 6.92
N GLY A 182 0.60 13.05 6.60
CA GLY A 182 1.16 11.96 7.39
C GLY A 182 1.36 12.32 8.86
N PRO A 183 2.12 13.38 9.19
CA PRO A 183 2.27 13.85 10.56
C PRO A 183 0.97 14.30 11.23
N VAL A 184 0.04 14.86 10.48
CA VAL A 184 -1.28 15.23 11.02
C VAL A 184 -2.03 13.97 11.46
N SER A 185 -1.93 12.90 10.67
CA SER A 185 -2.52 11.60 11.05
C SER A 185 -1.91 11.04 12.33
N THR A 186 -0.57 11.05 12.45
CA THR A 186 0.13 10.41 13.59
C THR A 186 0.11 11.25 14.86
N CYS A 187 0.28 12.58 14.75
CA CYS A 187 0.48 13.46 15.91
C CYS A 187 -0.79 14.18 16.36
N VAL A 188 -1.72 14.50 15.43
CA VAL A 188 -2.93 15.28 15.77
C VAL A 188 -4.12 14.37 16.03
N PHE A 189 -4.42 13.48 15.10
CA PHE A 189 -5.58 12.58 15.21
C PHE A 189 -5.23 11.26 15.89
N GLY A 190 -3.98 10.79 15.77
CA GLY A 190 -3.60 9.46 16.25
C GLY A 190 -4.42 8.35 15.58
N LEU A 191 -4.70 8.49 14.27
CA LEU A 191 -5.46 7.49 13.52
C LEU A 191 -4.71 6.17 13.51
N LYS A 192 -5.43 5.10 13.77
CA LYS A 192 -4.93 3.72 13.75
C LYS A 192 -5.56 2.96 12.60
N CYS A 193 -4.78 2.13 11.91
CA CYS A 193 -5.31 1.29 10.84
C CYS A 193 -4.79 -0.14 10.95
N ASN A 194 -5.60 -1.10 10.52
CA ASN A 194 -5.19 -2.51 10.48
C ASN A 194 -4.21 -2.80 9.33
N ALA A 195 -3.61 -4.00 9.33
CA ALA A 195 -2.65 -4.41 8.32
C ALA A 195 -3.24 -4.43 6.90
N ALA A 196 -4.51 -4.76 6.73
CA ALA A 196 -5.15 -4.81 5.43
C ALA A 196 -5.40 -3.41 4.85
N GLY A 197 -5.88 -2.48 5.68
CA GLY A 197 -6.26 -1.12 5.26
C GLY A 197 -5.07 -0.19 5.01
N GLY A 198 -3.97 -0.35 5.78
CA GLY A 198 -2.84 0.59 5.74
C GLY A 198 -2.18 0.76 4.38
N GLY A 199 -2.21 -0.26 3.52
CA GLY A 199 -1.66 -0.20 2.16
C GLY A 199 -2.69 0.07 1.06
N MET A 200 -3.97 0.32 1.39
CA MET A 200 -5.06 0.41 0.41
C MET A 200 -5.63 1.83 0.23
N GLY A 201 -5.43 2.72 1.20
CA GLY A 201 -6.02 4.06 1.13
C GLY A 201 -7.53 4.04 0.96
N THR A 202 -8.05 4.79 0.00
CA THR A 202 -9.48 4.83 -0.34
C THR A 202 -9.92 3.72 -1.31
N SER A 203 -9.01 2.85 -1.76
CA SER A 203 -9.32 1.75 -2.69
C SER A 203 -10.38 0.82 -2.09
N GLY A 204 -11.53 0.70 -2.75
CA GLY A 204 -12.66 -0.07 -2.27
C GLY A 204 -13.11 0.28 -0.84
N LEU A 205 -12.70 1.45 -0.31
CA LEU A 205 -12.91 1.90 1.08
C LEU A 205 -12.25 0.99 2.14
N VAL A 206 -11.36 0.09 1.75
CA VAL A 206 -10.71 -0.86 2.67
C VAL A 206 -9.91 -0.14 3.75
N GLY A 207 -9.18 0.93 3.39
CA GLY A 207 -8.47 1.77 4.37
C GLY A 207 -9.41 2.47 5.34
N VAL A 208 -10.56 2.96 4.85
CA VAL A 208 -11.59 3.61 5.68
C VAL A 208 -12.12 2.63 6.74
N PHE A 209 -12.51 1.42 6.34
CA PHE A 209 -12.97 0.40 7.28
C PHE A 209 -11.85 -0.05 8.22
N GLY A 210 -10.61 -0.15 7.74
CA GLY A 210 -9.45 -0.47 8.56
C GLY A 210 -9.18 0.58 9.65
N VAL A 211 -9.42 1.86 9.36
CA VAL A 211 -9.32 2.95 10.33
C VAL A 211 -10.47 2.88 11.34
N ILE A 212 -11.70 2.66 10.89
CA ILE A 212 -12.88 2.52 11.78
C ILE A 212 -12.67 1.36 12.75
N GLU A 213 -12.16 0.22 12.28
CA GLU A 213 -11.93 -0.97 13.10
C GLU A 213 -10.91 -0.73 14.23
N LYS A 214 -9.83 0.01 13.95
CA LYS A 214 -8.69 0.13 14.89
C LYS A 214 -8.64 1.43 15.68
N SER A 215 -9.28 2.51 15.22
CA SER A 215 -9.27 3.80 15.91
C SER A 215 -10.38 3.92 16.97
N THR A 216 -10.64 2.86 17.73
CA THR A 216 -11.67 2.81 18.79
C THR A 216 -11.37 3.71 20.00
N ASN A 217 -10.14 4.23 20.07
CA ASN A 217 -9.71 5.19 21.08
C ASN A 217 -10.22 6.61 20.84
N LEU A 218 -10.76 6.90 19.64
CA LEU A 218 -11.29 8.22 19.29
C LEU A 218 -12.81 8.28 19.48
N GLU A 219 -13.30 9.44 19.90
CA GLU A 219 -14.73 9.73 19.90
C GLU A 219 -15.32 9.56 18.50
N PRO A 220 -16.53 8.99 18.32
CA PRO A 220 -17.09 8.70 17.01
C PRO A 220 -17.16 9.90 16.05
N TRP A 221 -17.44 11.10 16.58
CA TRP A 221 -17.47 12.33 15.78
C TRP A 221 -16.08 12.76 15.34
N LEU A 222 -15.05 12.62 16.20
CA LEU A 222 -13.67 12.95 15.90
C LEU A 222 -13.07 11.95 14.89
N LEU A 223 -13.42 10.67 15.02
CA LEU A 223 -13.07 9.64 14.06
C LEU A 223 -13.68 9.94 12.68
N GLY A 224 -14.98 10.27 12.62
CA GLY A 224 -15.66 10.65 11.38
C GLY A 224 -15.05 11.89 10.74
N LEU A 225 -14.71 12.90 11.56
CA LEU A 225 -14.01 14.09 11.11
C LEU A 225 -12.62 13.76 10.55
N GLY A 226 -11.84 12.97 11.29
CA GLY A 226 -10.49 12.53 10.87
C GLY A 226 -10.51 11.79 9.54
N ILE A 227 -11.41 10.83 9.38
CA ILE A 227 -11.60 10.10 8.13
C ILE A 227 -11.97 11.04 6.99
N THR A 228 -12.99 11.88 7.18
CA THR A 228 -13.47 12.78 6.14
C THR A 228 -12.38 13.79 5.73
N LEU A 229 -11.69 14.38 6.70
CA LEU A 229 -10.66 15.39 6.43
C LEU A 229 -9.40 14.74 5.83
N LEU A 230 -8.84 13.72 6.48
CA LEU A 230 -7.51 13.19 6.12
C LEU A 230 -7.53 12.23 4.94
N LEU A 231 -8.64 11.55 4.68
CA LEU A 231 -8.70 10.60 3.57
C LEU A 231 -9.36 11.20 2.31
N PHE A 232 -10.15 12.28 2.42
CA PHE A 232 -10.88 12.82 1.28
C PHE A 232 -10.66 14.33 1.08
N VAL A 233 -11.06 15.18 2.05
CA VAL A 233 -11.15 16.64 1.84
C VAL A 233 -9.77 17.28 1.72
N LEU A 234 -8.87 17.05 2.67
CA LEU A 234 -7.54 17.67 2.65
C LEU A 234 -6.66 17.13 1.51
N PRO A 235 -6.60 15.82 1.24
CA PRO A 235 -5.94 15.32 0.02
C PRO A 235 -6.45 16.00 -1.24
N ALA A 236 -7.78 16.09 -1.42
CA ALA A 236 -8.37 16.75 -2.57
C ALA A 236 -7.97 18.22 -2.67
N ALA A 237 -8.09 18.98 -1.57
CA ALA A 237 -7.81 20.40 -1.55
C ALA A 237 -6.33 20.71 -1.81
N ILE A 238 -5.42 20.00 -1.12
CA ILE A 238 -3.98 20.24 -1.24
C ILE A 238 -3.49 19.83 -2.63
N CYS A 239 -3.84 18.62 -3.10
CA CYS A 239 -3.38 18.15 -4.41
C CYS A 239 -3.96 18.98 -5.54
N PHE A 240 -5.24 19.38 -5.47
CA PHE A 240 -5.81 20.29 -6.46
C PHE A 240 -5.08 21.63 -6.48
N GLY A 241 -4.88 22.24 -5.31
CA GLY A 241 -4.19 23.52 -5.21
C GLY A 241 -2.76 23.47 -5.74
N LEU A 242 -2.00 22.43 -5.39
CA LEU A 242 -0.63 22.22 -5.87
C LEU A 242 -0.59 21.91 -7.38
N SER A 243 -1.51 21.07 -7.86
CA SER A 243 -1.60 20.76 -9.29
C SER A 243 -1.89 22.02 -10.12
N GLU A 244 -2.82 22.88 -9.67
CA GLU A 244 -3.10 24.16 -10.32
C GLU A 244 -1.90 25.12 -10.28
N LEU A 245 -1.17 25.14 -9.16
CA LEU A 245 0.07 25.91 -9.05
C LEU A 245 1.11 25.41 -10.05
N PHE A 246 1.31 24.10 -10.16
CA PHE A 246 2.29 23.51 -11.08
C PHE A 246 1.86 23.68 -12.55
N ARG A 247 0.56 23.72 -12.82
CA ARG A 247 0.03 24.10 -14.16
C ARG A 247 0.34 25.56 -14.49
N LYS A 248 0.16 26.49 -13.54
CA LYS A 248 0.52 27.90 -13.73
C LYS A 248 2.02 28.12 -13.93
N LEU A 249 2.86 27.31 -13.29
CA LEU A 249 4.31 27.33 -13.45
C LEU A 249 4.79 26.65 -14.75
N GLY A 250 3.88 26.05 -15.52
CA GLY A 250 4.21 25.33 -16.75
C GLY A 250 4.87 23.95 -16.53
N TRP A 251 4.87 23.47 -15.29
CA TRP A 251 5.43 22.14 -14.97
C TRP A 251 4.48 21.01 -15.36
N ILE A 252 3.18 21.24 -15.30
CA ILE A 252 2.15 20.30 -15.72
C ILE A 252 1.32 20.97 -16.81
N SER A 253 1.13 20.28 -17.94
CA SER A 253 0.31 20.76 -19.06
C SER A 253 -1.00 20.01 -19.14
N PHE A 254 -1.99 20.59 -19.81
CA PHE A 254 -3.24 19.89 -20.11
C PHE A 254 -2.97 18.67 -20.99
N GLY A 255 -3.47 17.53 -20.62
CA GLY A 255 -3.23 16.25 -21.28
C GLY A 255 -2.18 15.36 -20.60
N ASP A 256 -1.33 15.92 -19.70
CA ASP A 256 -0.27 15.15 -19.02
C ASP A 256 -0.83 14.08 -18.06
N GLN A 257 -2.08 14.21 -17.61
CA GLN A 257 -2.76 13.29 -16.68
C GLN A 257 -3.98 12.60 -17.32
N LYS A 258 -4.12 12.69 -18.64
CA LYS A 258 -5.22 12.04 -19.35
C LYS A 258 -5.05 10.53 -19.32
N LEU A 259 -6.11 9.83 -18.95
CA LEU A 259 -6.19 8.38 -19.02
C LEU A 259 -6.61 7.97 -20.44
N ASP A 260 -6.04 6.88 -20.93
CA ASP A 260 -6.35 6.29 -22.24
C ASP A 260 -7.71 5.56 -22.21
#